data_576e0e72109ab6e50754bd093c8bd697
#
_entry.id   576e0e72109ab6e50754bd093c8bd697
#
_cell.length_a   1.000
_cell.length_b   1.000
_cell.length_c   1.000
_cell.angle_alpha   90.00
_cell.angle_beta   90.00
_cell.angle_gamma   90.00
#
_symmetry.space_group_name_H-M   'P 1'
#
loop_
_entity.id
_entity.type
_entity.pdbx_description
1 polymer ?
#
loop_
_entity_poly.entity_id
_entity_poly.type
_entity_poly.pdbx_seq_one_letter_code
_entity_poly.pdbx_strand_id
1 'polypeptide(L)'
;MIDSPPEELEAVQAAGTLGDGDDTQGRFIKVSESGISVPDFVKRLDENDILVAIDGKVYLDGIKNLSTTFIPPGGLEGQEAKWLLTFCRAGVIFDILLERPLSSVFLVTTQEETDSVKKILSEHKFDDFQNYENFEVYKSKDRTCDIVSFKKDPLALIFPILWLSKNRLYTPLSVILIVYLFSFFLNFYLFLIVAVIISVYMDRAQENLLRSFTMYADKFHYMTIAASNEIDVATILKNVDPRNKVRFEKPQSKKK
;
A
#
# COMPACT_ATOMS: atom_id res chain seq x y z
N MET A 1 6.07 34.99 -21.78
CA MET A 1 5.13 34.37 -22.72
C MET A 1 5.80 33.08 -23.19
N ILE A 2 5.55 31.99 -22.51
CA ILE A 2 5.78 30.62 -23.00
C ILE A 2 4.64 29.82 -22.39
N ASP A 3 3.56 29.72 -23.14
CA ASP A 3 2.49 28.76 -22.89
C ASP A 3 2.95 27.42 -23.45
N SER A 4 3.11 26.43 -22.59
CA SER A 4 3.11 25.02 -22.99
C SER A 4 1.85 24.38 -22.41
N PRO A 5 0.97 23.79 -23.22
CA PRO A 5 -0.22 23.12 -22.73
C PRO A 5 0.17 21.79 -22.06
N PRO A 6 -0.63 21.30 -21.12
CA PRO A 6 -0.35 20.06 -20.40
C PRO A 6 -0.62 18.85 -21.31
N GLU A 7 0.45 18.21 -21.78
CA GLU A 7 0.42 16.92 -22.52
C GLU A 7 -0.10 15.74 -21.69
N GLU A 8 -0.28 15.91 -20.38
CA GLU A 8 -0.69 14.82 -19.50
C GLU A 8 -2.18 14.42 -19.59
N LEU A 9 -3.04 15.29 -20.14
CA LEU A 9 -4.47 15.00 -20.25
C LEU A 9 -4.84 14.16 -21.49
N GLU A 10 -4.02 14.16 -22.54
CA GLU A 10 -4.27 13.34 -23.74
C GLU A 10 -3.84 11.87 -23.59
N ALA A 11 -2.87 11.59 -22.72
CA ALA A 11 -2.41 10.21 -22.49
C ALA A 11 -3.47 9.33 -21.78
N VAL A 12 -4.35 9.94 -20.99
CA VAL A 12 -5.42 9.19 -20.28
C VAL A 12 -6.58 8.84 -21.22
N GLN A 13 -6.77 9.60 -22.30
CA GLN A 13 -7.83 9.32 -23.28
C GLN A 13 -7.45 8.30 -24.35
N ALA A 14 -6.15 8.07 -24.60
CA ALA A 14 -5.69 7.15 -25.64
C ALA A 14 -5.68 5.66 -25.22
N ALA A 15 -5.75 5.36 -23.92
CA ALA A 15 -5.77 3.98 -23.41
C ALA A 15 -7.18 3.33 -23.42
N GLY A 16 -8.20 4.06 -23.84
CA GLY A 16 -9.61 3.63 -23.74
C GLY A 16 -10.21 2.91 -24.95
N THR A 17 -9.44 2.61 -25.99
CA THR A 17 -10.01 2.05 -27.23
C THR A 17 -9.41 0.70 -27.62
N LEU A 18 -9.73 -0.34 -26.85
CA LEU A 18 -9.68 -1.72 -27.33
C LEU A 18 -10.78 -2.53 -26.67
N GLY A 19 -11.92 -2.63 -27.34
CA GLY A 19 -13.05 -3.47 -26.92
C GLY A 19 -14.39 -2.79 -27.12
N ASP A 20 -14.79 -2.70 -28.38
CA ASP A 20 -16.15 -2.29 -28.76
C ASP A 20 -17.13 -3.40 -28.37
N GLY A 21 -18.10 -3.06 -27.52
CA GLY A 21 -19.23 -3.96 -27.21
C GLY A 21 -19.78 -3.78 -25.81
N ASP A 22 -21.08 -3.65 -25.75
CA ASP A 22 -21.97 -3.55 -24.59
C ASP A 22 -21.92 -4.80 -23.63
N ASP A 23 -20.94 -5.68 -23.84
CA ASP A 23 -20.80 -7.01 -23.23
C ASP A 23 -19.93 -7.00 -21.94
N THR A 24 -19.58 -5.82 -21.43
CA THR A 24 -18.71 -5.69 -20.25
C THR A 24 -19.48 -5.64 -18.92
N GLN A 25 -20.78 -5.38 -18.97
CA GLN A 25 -21.63 -5.39 -17.77
C GLN A 25 -21.80 -6.80 -17.23
N GLY A 26 -21.69 -6.94 -15.93
CA GLY A 26 -21.84 -8.25 -15.24
C GLY A 26 -20.57 -9.08 -15.11
N ARG A 27 -19.42 -8.57 -15.62
CA ARG A 27 -18.10 -9.20 -15.47
C ARG A 27 -17.19 -8.39 -14.56
N PHE A 28 -16.27 -9.05 -13.91
CA PHE A 28 -15.20 -8.39 -13.15
C PHE A 28 -14.15 -7.79 -14.09
N ILE A 29 -13.30 -6.96 -13.53
CA ILE A 29 -12.15 -6.38 -14.23
C ILE A 29 -10.86 -6.85 -13.58
N LYS A 30 -9.84 -7.09 -14.38
CA LYS A 30 -8.51 -7.55 -13.92
C LYS A 30 -7.41 -6.60 -14.38
N VAL A 31 -6.35 -6.53 -13.59
CA VAL A 31 -5.17 -5.70 -13.89
C VAL A 31 -4.46 -6.24 -15.12
N SER A 32 -4.14 -5.35 -16.08
CA SER A 32 -3.38 -5.68 -17.29
C SER A 32 -1.88 -5.57 -17.05
N GLU A 33 -1.10 -6.41 -17.75
CA GLU A 33 0.36 -6.41 -17.76
C GLU A 33 0.96 -5.04 -18.12
N SER A 34 0.34 -4.31 -19.04
CA SER A 34 0.78 -2.98 -19.50
C SER A 34 0.36 -1.83 -18.58
N GLY A 35 -0.41 -2.11 -17.53
CA GLY A 35 -1.12 -1.09 -16.76
C GLY A 35 -0.61 -0.84 -15.36
N ILE A 36 0.53 -1.41 -14.98
CA ILE A 36 1.11 -1.14 -13.66
C ILE A 36 1.84 0.19 -13.73
N SER A 37 1.14 1.27 -13.38
CA SER A 37 1.72 2.61 -13.35
C SER A 37 2.69 2.76 -12.17
N VAL A 38 3.86 3.33 -12.45
CA VAL A 38 4.96 3.55 -11.51
C VAL A 38 4.60 4.42 -10.29
N PRO A 39 3.64 5.38 -10.34
CA PRO A 39 3.27 6.16 -9.17
C PRO A 39 2.61 5.35 -8.04
N ASP A 40 2.00 4.21 -8.36
CA ASP A 40 1.38 3.31 -7.36
C ASP A 40 2.37 2.27 -6.79
N PHE A 41 3.67 2.62 -6.76
CA PHE A 41 4.75 1.78 -6.23
C PHE A 41 4.48 1.24 -4.82
N VAL A 42 3.64 1.92 -4.08
CA VAL A 42 3.24 1.55 -2.71
C VAL A 42 2.18 0.45 -2.68
N LYS A 43 1.46 0.23 -3.79
CA LYS A 43 0.29 -0.66 -3.85
C LYS A 43 0.42 -1.61 -5.02
N ARG A 44 1.41 -2.52 -4.91
CA ARG A 44 1.73 -3.44 -5.99
C ARG A 44 0.62 -4.44 -6.22
N LEU A 45 -0.18 -4.12 -7.23
CA LEU A 45 -1.06 -5.08 -7.88
C LEU A 45 -0.23 -5.90 -8.88
N ASP A 46 -0.45 -7.18 -8.92
CA ASP A 46 0.14 -8.05 -9.93
C ASP A 46 -0.80 -8.16 -11.13
N GLU A 47 -0.23 -8.56 -12.26
CA GLU A 47 -0.99 -8.96 -13.42
C GLU A 47 -2.04 -10.02 -13.05
N ASN A 48 -3.23 -9.89 -13.60
CA ASN A 48 -4.38 -10.75 -13.34
C ASN A 48 -5.00 -10.65 -11.93
N ASP A 49 -4.64 -9.66 -11.12
CA ASP A 49 -5.43 -9.33 -9.93
C ASP A 49 -6.83 -8.86 -10.36
N ILE A 50 -7.87 -9.53 -9.88
CA ILE A 50 -9.25 -9.25 -10.25
C ILE A 50 -9.87 -8.34 -9.21
N LEU A 51 -10.34 -7.15 -9.61
CA LEU A 51 -11.12 -6.28 -8.74
C LEU A 51 -12.53 -6.86 -8.57
N VAL A 52 -12.89 -7.13 -7.33
CA VAL A 52 -14.13 -7.85 -6.96
C VAL A 52 -15.15 -6.91 -6.33
N ALA A 53 -14.70 -6.03 -5.43
CA ALA A 53 -15.59 -5.12 -4.72
C ALA A 53 -14.92 -3.78 -4.43
N ILE A 54 -15.74 -2.75 -4.22
CA ILE A 54 -15.35 -1.42 -3.78
C ILE A 54 -16.24 -1.08 -2.58
N ASP A 55 -15.62 -0.71 -1.44
CA ASP A 55 -16.31 -0.41 -0.18
C ASP A 55 -17.32 -1.51 0.24
N GLY A 56 -16.91 -2.78 0.10
CA GLY A 56 -17.73 -3.93 0.43
C GLY A 56 -18.89 -4.22 -0.53
N LYS A 57 -19.02 -3.45 -1.62
CA LYS A 57 -20.02 -3.68 -2.67
C LYS A 57 -19.40 -4.33 -3.89
N VAL A 58 -19.97 -5.43 -4.34
CA VAL A 58 -19.50 -6.14 -5.54
C VAL A 58 -19.52 -5.21 -6.73
N TYR A 59 -18.38 -5.12 -7.44
CA TYR A 59 -18.20 -4.23 -8.58
C TYR A 59 -18.30 -5.00 -9.90
N LEU A 60 -19.35 -4.74 -10.66
CA LEU A 60 -19.63 -5.37 -11.97
C LEU A 60 -19.94 -4.33 -13.07
N ASP A 61 -19.65 -3.06 -12.83
CA ASP A 61 -20.06 -1.95 -13.69
C ASP A 61 -19.09 -1.70 -14.86
N GLY A 62 -18.06 -2.54 -14.98
CA GLY A 62 -17.08 -2.47 -16.08
C GLY A 62 -16.07 -1.32 -15.96
N ILE A 63 -15.13 -1.26 -16.92
CA ILE A 63 -14.00 -0.33 -16.88
C ILE A 63 -14.43 1.14 -16.98
N LYS A 64 -15.45 1.44 -17.79
CA LYS A 64 -15.90 2.82 -18.07
C LYS A 64 -16.40 3.55 -16.83
N ASN A 65 -17.01 2.84 -15.91
CA ASN A 65 -17.60 3.43 -14.71
C ASN A 65 -16.61 3.47 -13.52
N LEU A 66 -15.42 2.86 -13.66
CA LEU A 66 -14.44 2.82 -12.58
C LEU A 66 -13.97 4.23 -12.17
N SER A 67 -13.69 5.10 -13.13
CA SER A 67 -13.23 6.46 -12.85
C SER A 67 -14.30 7.32 -12.15
N THR A 68 -15.58 7.10 -12.47
CA THR A 68 -16.69 7.82 -11.83
C THR A 68 -16.95 7.34 -10.41
N THR A 69 -16.64 6.08 -10.10
CA THR A 69 -16.80 5.50 -8.77
C THR A 69 -15.85 6.11 -7.74
N PHE A 70 -14.68 6.58 -8.18
CA PHE A 70 -13.70 7.25 -7.31
C PHE A 70 -13.94 8.74 -7.10
N ILE A 71 -15.05 9.30 -7.59
CA ILE A 71 -15.42 10.69 -7.31
C ILE A 71 -16.09 10.73 -5.93
N PRO A 72 -15.54 11.48 -4.96
CA PRO A 72 -16.17 11.59 -3.64
C PRO A 72 -17.57 12.18 -3.76
N PRO A 73 -18.57 11.63 -3.08
CA PRO A 73 -19.91 12.20 -3.08
C PRO A 73 -19.87 13.61 -2.48
N GLY A 74 -20.11 14.63 -3.32
CA GLY A 74 -20.17 16.03 -2.90
C GLY A 74 -19.13 16.95 -3.52
N GLY A 75 -18.16 16.45 -4.29
CA GLY A 75 -17.22 17.31 -5.06
C GLY A 75 -16.36 18.25 -4.20
N LEU A 76 -16.26 18.03 -2.90
CA LEU A 76 -15.45 18.85 -2.00
C LEU A 76 -13.98 18.44 -2.14
N GLU A 77 -13.21 19.25 -2.87
CA GLU A 77 -11.76 19.23 -2.82
C GLU A 77 -11.31 19.41 -1.36
N GLY A 78 -10.72 18.37 -0.78
CA GLY A 78 -10.11 18.47 0.56
C GLY A 78 -10.49 17.40 1.57
N GLN A 79 -11.48 16.55 1.33
CA GLN A 79 -11.67 15.36 2.16
C GLN A 79 -10.79 14.22 1.63
N GLU A 80 -9.92 13.68 2.49
CA GLU A 80 -9.17 12.45 2.23
C GLU A 80 -10.18 11.29 2.13
N ALA A 81 -10.72 11.09 0.94
CA ALA A 81 -11.58 9.93 0.69
C ALA A 81 -10.71 8.68 0.69
N LYS A 82 -11.08 7.71 1.51
CA LYS A 82 -10.45 6.38 1.54
C LYS A 82 -11.43 5.38 0.97
N TRP A 83 -10.96 4.59 0.01
CA TRP A 83 -11.75 3.50 -0.59
C TRP A 83 -11.14 2.16 -0.21
N LEU A 84 -11.97 1.22 0.19
CA LEU A 84 -11.56 -0.17 0.34
C LEU A 84 -11.78 -0.91 -0.97
N LEU A 85 -10.71 -1.36 -1.60
CA LEU A 85 -10.79 -2.21 -2.77
C LEU A 85 -10.48 -3.65 -2.41
N THR A 86 -11.37 -4.53 -2.83
CA THR A 86 -11.22 -5.97 -2.65
C THR A 86 -10.77 -6.61 -3.95
N PHE A 87 -9.63 -7.29 -3.92
CA PHE A 87 -9.07 -8.02 -5.05
C PHE A 87 -9.06 -9.52 -4.81
N CYS A 88 -9.05 -10.28 -5.91
CA CYS A 88 -8.83 -11.73 -5.89
C CYS A 88 -7.54 -12.06 -6.66
N ARG A 89 -6.59 -12.71 -6.00
CA ARG A 89 -5.33 -13.22 -6.57
C ARG A 89 -5.24 -14.72 -6.34
N ALA A 90 -5.14 -15.50 -7.39
CA ALA A 90 -5.04 -16.96 -7.33
C ALA A 90 -6.11 -17.62 -6.43
N GLY A 91 -7.34 -17.09 -6.44
CA GLY A 91 -8.45 -17.60 -5.63
C GLY A 91 -8.48 -17.12 -4.17
N VAL A 92 -7.58 -16.22 -3.78
CA VAL A 92 -7.53 -15.63 -2.44
C VAL A 92 -8.00 -14.18 -2.50
N ILE A 93 -8.95 -13.83 -1.64
CA ILE A 93 -9.45 -12.46 -1.50
C ILE A 93 -8.53 -11.69 -0.54
N PHE A 94 -8.21 -10.46 -0.90
CA PHE A 94 -7.48 -9.51 -0.07
C PHE A 94 -7.92 -8.09 -0.35
N ASP A 95 -7.77 -7.23 0.64
CA ASP A 95 -8.22 -5.84 0.59
C ASP A 95 -7.02 -4.88 0.50
N ILE A 96 -7.24 -3.70 -0.11
CA ILE A 96 -6.29 -2.59 -0.14
C ILE A 96 -7.06 -1.29 0.14
N LEU A 97 -6.55 -0.47 1.04
CA LEU A 97 -7.06 0.89 1.26
C LEU A 97 -6.38 1.86 0.29
N LEU A 98 -7.17 2.59 -0.49
CA LEU A 98 -6.70 3.64 -1.38
C LEU A 98 -7.05 5.03 -0.84
N GLU A 99 -6.12 5.96 -0.98
CA GLU A 99 -6.31 7.39 -0.72
C GLU A 99 -6.40 8.19 -2.03
N ARG A 100 -6.12 7.55 -3.16
CA ARG A 100 -6.15 8.15 -4.50
C ARG A 100 -6.73 7.14 -5.50
N PRO A 101 -7.38 7.61 -6.57
CA PRO A 101 -7.84 6.72 -7.63
C PRO A 101 -6.72 5.85 -8.20
N LEU A 102 -7.06 4.61 -8.60
CA LEU A 102 -6.12 3.72 -9.28
C LEU A 102 -5.82 4.25 -10.68
N SER A 103 -4.55 4.28 -11.03
CA SER A 103 -4.08 4.64 -12.39
C SER A 103 -3.69 3.40 -13.22
N SER A 104 -4.12 2.21 -12.80
CA SER A 104 -3.84 0.95 -13.51
C SER A 104 -4.75 0.77 -14.73
N VAL A 105 -4.24 0.09 -15.76
CA VAL A 105 -5.04 -0.35 -16.90
C VAL A 105 -5.72 -1.66 -16.55
N PHE A 106 -7.01 -1.76 -16.84
CA PHE A 106 -7.82 -2.94 -16.56
C PHE A 106 -8.32 -3.60 -17.85
N LEU A 107 -8.46 -4.91 -17.81
CA LEU A 107 -9.11 -5.74 -18.83
C LEU A 107 -10.34 -6.40 -18.22
N VAL A 108 -11.32 -6.73 -19.07
CA VAL A 108 -12.50 -7.48 -18.64
C VAL A 108 -12.13 -8.96 -18.47
N THR A 109 -12.60 -9.59 -17.39
CA THR A 109 -12.40 -11.02 -17.16
C THR A 109 -13.21 -11.87 -18.14
N THR A 110 -12.78 -13.12 -18.36
CA THR A 110 -13.59 -14.11 -19.08
C THR A 110 -14.80 -14.51 -18.24
N GLN A 111 -15.79 -15.17 -18.87
CA GLN A 111 -16.96 -15.66 -18.14
C GLN A 111 -16.56 -16.73 -17.09
N GLU A 112 -15.63 -17.61 -17.44
CA GLU A 112 -15.13 -18.67 -16.54
C GLU A 112 -14.42 -18.08 -15.32
N GLU A 113 -13.57 -17.05 -15.51
CA GLU A 113 -12.92 -16.33 -14.42
C GLU A 113 -13.96 -15.65 -13.53
N THR A 114 -14.96 -14.99 -14.13
CA THR A 114 -16.05 -14.33 -13.40
C THR A 114 -16.83 -15.31 -12.53
N ASP A 115 -17.21 -16.46 -13.06
CA ASP A 115 -17.99 -17.45 -12.32
C ASP A 115 -17.17 -18.11 -11.20
N SER A 116 -15.88 -18.33 -11.44
CA SER A 116 -14.96 -18.83 -10.42
C SER A 116 -14.82 -17.84 -9.25
N VAL A 117 -14.67 -16.56 -9.54
CA VAL A 117 -14.55 -15.51 -8.51
C VAL A 117 -15.88 -15.33 -7.78
N LYS A 118 -17.03 -15.37 -8.47
CA LYS A 118 -18.36 -15.29 -7.83
C LYS A 118 -18.57 -16.42 -6.81
N LYS A 119 -18.09 -17.63 -7.11
CA LYS A 119 -18.15 -18.76 -6.18
C LYS A 119 -17.34 -18.51 -4.91
N ILE A 120 -16.11 -18.01 -5.05
CA ILE A 120 -15.24 -17.68 -3.91
C ILE A 120 -15.87 -16.56 -3.08
N LEU A 121 -16.41 -15.54 -3.76
CA LEU A 121 -17.04 -14.40 -3.13
C LEU A 121 -18.29 -14.76 -2.32
N SER A 122 -19.05 -15.76 -2.76
CA SER A 122 -20.24 -16.22 -2.03
C SER A 122 -19.95 -16.79 -0.64
N GLU A 123 -18.71 -17.23 -0.41
CA GLU A 123 -18.23 -17.75 0.88
C GLU A 123 -17.53 -16.64 1.71
N HIS A 124 -17.20 -15.52 1.09
CA HIS A 124 -16.50 -14.40 1.73
C HIS A 124 -17.47 -13.44 2.42
N LYS A 125 -17.15 -13.08 3.66
CA LYS A 125 -17.89 -12.03 4.38
C LYS A 125 -17.05 -10.75 4.36
N PHE A 126 -17.67 -9.66 3.96
CA PHE A 126 -17.07 -8.34 4.07
C PHE A 126 -17.17 -7.89 5.53
N ASP A 127 -16.01 -7.72 6.16
CA ASP A 127 -15.92 -7.20 7.52
C ASP A 127 -16.01 -5.67 7.52
N ASP A 128 -16.29 -5.09 8.70
CA ASP A 128 -16.25 -3.64 8.89
C ASP A 128 -14.79 -3.15 8.82
N PHE A 129 -14.49 -2.32 7.83
CA PHE A 129 -13.14 -1.87 7.50
C PHE A 129 -12.69 -0.60 8.26
N GLN A 130 -13.46 -0.13 9.23
CA GLN A 130 -13.13 1.09 9.99
C GLN A 130 -11.77 1.02 10.69
N ASN A 131 -11.31 -0.20 11.03
CA ASN A 131 -10.04 -0.45 11.70
C ASN A 131 -8.96 -1.01 10.78
N TYR A 132 -9.16 -0.99 9.46
CA TYR A 132 -8.18 -1.52 8.52
C TYR A 132 -7.04 -0.52 8.32
N GLU A 133 -5.84 -1.05 8.26
CA GLU A 133 -4.60 -0.33 7.91
C GLU A 133 -3.89 -1.08 6.79
N ASN A 134 -3.21 -0.35 5.90
CA ASN A 134 -2.37 -1.00 4.89
C ASN A 134 -1.09 -1.54 5.51
N PHE A 135 -0.82 -2.80 5.26
CA PHE A 135 0.44 -3.46 5.55
C PHE A 135 1.18 -3.73 4.25
N GLU A 136 2.41 -3.30 4.15
CA GLU A 136 3.28 -3.66 3.04
C GLU A 136 4.05 -4.93 3.36
N VAL A 137 4.05 -5.87 2.43
CA VAL A 137 4.74 -7.13 2.55
C VAL A 137 5.99 -7.12 1.68
N TYR A 138 7.12 -7.35 2.29
CA TYR A 138 8.40 -7.44 1.63
C TYR A 138 8.90 -8.87 1.62
N LYS A 139 9.20 -9.40 0.43
CA LYS A 139 9.63 -10.77 0.22
C LYS A 139 11.09 -10.81 -0.18
N SER A 140 11.84 -11.71 0.43
CA SER A 140 13.23 -12.01 0.08
C SER A 140 13.31 -13.19 -0.91
N LYS A 141 14.48 -13.40 -1.51
CA LYS A 141 14.72 -14.51 -2.46
C LYS A 141 14.50 -15.90 -1.84
N ASP A 142 14.71 -16.04 -0.55
CA ASP A 142 14.47 -17.28 0.22
C ASP A 142 13.01 -17.44 0.67
N ARG A 143 12.10 -16.59 0.16
CA ARG A 143 10.66 -16.56 0.47
C ARG A 143 10.32 -16.17 1.90
N THR A 144 11.23 -15.52 2.59
CA THR A 144 10.92 -14.91 3.88
C THR A 144 10.17 -13.60 3.64
N CYS A 145 9.01 -13.46 4.27
CA CYS A 145 8.14 -12.29 4.17
C CYS A 145 8.19 -11.52 5.48
N ASP A 146 8.50 -10.23 5.39
CA ASP A 146 8.37 -9.27 6.49
C ASP A 146 7.12 -8.43 6.25
N ILE A 147 6.31 -8.28 7.27
CA ILE A 147 5.12 -7.44 7.26
C ILE A 147 5.49 -6.12 7.93
N VAL A 148 5.25 -5.01 7.25
CA VAL A 148 5.59 -3.67 7.74
C VAL A 148 4.32 -2.81 7.77
N SER A 149 3.98 -2.31 8.95
CA SER A 149 2.94 -1.29 9.12
C SER A 149 3.57 0.10 9.06
N PHE A 150 2.93 1.02 8.34
CA PHE A 150 3.37 2.41 8.23
C PHE A 150 2.55 3.37 9.10
N LYS A 151 2.02 2.85 10.19
CA LYS A 151 1.39 3.72 11.18
C LYS A 151 2.41 4.71 11.73
N LYS A 152 2.07 6.00 11.66
CA LYS A 152 2.91 7.05 12.25
C LYS A 152 3.12 6.78 13.73
N ASP A 153 4.37 6.63 14.13
CA ASP A 153 4.76 6.44 15.53
C ASP A 153 5.24 7.79 16.09
N PRO A 154 4.51 8.39 17.04
CA PRO A 154 4.90 9.67 17.64
C PRO A 154 6.27 9.61 18.33
N LEU A 155 6.77 8.41 18.60
CA LEU A 155 8.11 8.22 19.15
C LEU A 155 9.19 8.75 18.20
N ALA A 156 8.97 8.73 16.88
CA ALA A 156 9.89 9.30 15.90
C ALA A 156 10.07 10.81 16.06
N LEU A 157 9.01 11.52 16.45
CA LEU A 157 9.04 12.96 16.71
C LEU A 157 9.71 13.30 18.04
N ILE A 158 9.34 12.58 19.12
CA ILE A 158 9.76 12.94 20.50
C ILE A 158 11.16 12.39 20.79
N PHE A 159 11.41 11.14 20.42
CA PHE A 159 12.66 10.42 20.69
C PHE A 159 13.18 9.67 19.45
N PRO A 160 13.75 10.39 18.44
CA PRO A 160 14.23 9.76 17.20
C PRO A 160 15.21 8.62 17.43
N ILE A 161 16.10 8.74 18.40
CA ILE A 161 17.10 7.71 18.76
C ILE A 161 16.40 6.41 19.20
N LEU A 162 15.39 6.51 20.07
CA LEU A 162 14.65 5.34 20.56
C LEU A 162 13.84 4.69 19.45
N TRP A 163 13.21 5.50 18.60
CA TRP A 163 12.47 5.01 17.45
C TRP A 163 13.36 4.25 16.47
N LEU A 164 14.54 4.80 16.12
CA LEU A 164 15.52 4.14 15.25
C LEU A 164 16.03 2.82 15.86
N SER A 165 16.31 2.82 17.17
CA SER A 165 16.74 1.61 17.89
C SER A 165 15.66 0.55 17.92
N LYS A 166 14.39 0.94 18.16
CA LYS A 166 13.21 0.04 18.13
C LYS A 166 13.08 -0.63 16.77
N ASN A 167 13.23 0.13 15.68
CA ASN A 167 13.12 -0.36 14.31
C ASN A 167 14.44 -0.96 13.76
N ARG A 168 15.48 -1.12 14.60
CA ARG A 168 16.79 -1.69 14.23
C ARG A 168 17.50 -0.98 13.08
N LEU A 169 17.24 0.29 12.93
CA LEU A 169 17.85 1.15 11.92
C LEU A 169 19.20 1.70 12.42
N TYR A 170 20.17 0.81 12.60
CA TYR A 170 21.44 1.15 13.26
C TYR A 170 22.32 2.11 12.45
N THR A 171 22.26 2.05 11.11
CA THR A 171 23.02 2.96 10.25
C THR A 171 22.59 4.41 10.41
N PRO A 172 21.32 4.82 10.21
CA PRO A 172 20.91 6.19 10.48
C PRO A 172 21.02 6.56 11.96
N LEU A 173 20.84 5.61 12.88
CA LEU A 173 21.05 5.83 14.31
C LEU A 173 22.47 6.30 14.59
N SER A 174 23.50 5.63 14.05
CA SER A 174 24.90 6.00 14.25
C SER A 174 25.20 7.39 13.69
N VAL A 175 24.66 7.72 12.53
CA VAL A 175 24.83 9.05 11.92
C VAL A 175 24.24 10.15 12.81
N ILE A 176 23.02 9.96 13.30
CA ILE A 176 22.35 10.94 14.19
C ILE A 176 23.12 11.11 15.51
N LEU A 177 23.62 10.01 16.09
CA LEU A 177 24.43 10.09 17.31
C LEU A 177 25.71 10.90 17.09
N ILE A 178 26.39 10.72 15.95
CA ILE A 178 27.60 11.49 15.61
C ILE A 178 27.25 12.97 15.46
N VAL A 179 26.15 13.28 14.76
CA VAL A 179 25.69 14.67 14.57
C VAL A 179 25.34 15.33 15.90
N TYR A 180 24.66 14.63 16.80
CA TYR A 180 24.31 15.12 18.14
C TYR A 180 25.58 15.37 18.97
N LEU A 181 26.50 14.41 18.97
CA LEU A 181 27.75 14.52 19.70
C LEU A 181 28.55 15.75 19.22
N PHE A 182 28.71 15.88 17.90
CA PHE A 182 29.46 16.97 17.31
C PHE A 182 28.81 18.33 17.57
N SER A 183 27.49 18.45 17.40
CA SER A 183 26.77 19.70 17.68
C SER A 183 26.84 20.10 19.17
N PHE A 184 26.78 19.12 20.07
CA PHE A 184 26.88 19.35 21.51
C PHE A 184 28.26 19.91 21.92
N PHE A 185 29.33 19.34 21.35
CA PHE A 185 30.70 19.83 21.61
C PHE A 185 30.96 21.24 21.06
N LEU A 186 30.33 21.61 19.95
CA LEU A 186 30.44 22.94 19.39
C LEU A 186 29.71 24.00 20.22
N ASN A 187 28.44 23.77 20.47
CA ASN A 187 27.60 24.70 21.22
C ASN A 187 26.30 24.03 21.66
N PHE A 188 25.91 24.18 22.94
CA PHE A 188 24.68 23.62 23.47
C PHE A 188 23.39 24.11 22.76
N TYR A 189 23.35 25.42 22.40
CA TYR A 189 22.20 25.96 21.67
C TYR A 189 22.10 25.38 20.25
N LEU A 190 23.24 25.15 19.59
CA LEU A 190 23.29 24.48 18.31
C LEU A 190 22.76 23.06 18.41
N PHE A 191 23.14 22.32 19.45
CA PHE A 191 22.60 20.98 19.71
C PHE A 191 21.07 20.98 19.84
N LEU A 192 20.49 21.93 20.57
CA LEU A 192 19.02 22.02 20.70
C LEU A 192 18.34 22.28 19.36
N ILE A 193 18.89 23.19 18.55
CA ILE A 193 18.33 23.46 17.21
C ILE A 193 18.41 22.21 16.32
N VAL A 194 19.55 21.54 16.30
CA VAL A 194 19.76 20.32 15.52
C VAL A 194 18.81 19.21 16.00
N ALA A 195 18.61 19.06 17.30
CA ALA A 195 17.70 18.08 17.86
C ALA A 195 16.25 18.30 17.38
N VAL A 196 15.77 19.53 17.39
CA VAL A 196 14.43 19.87 16.88
C VAL A 196 14.32 19.60 15.39
N ILE A 197 15.30 20.00 14.58
CA ILE A 197 15.30 19.77 13.14
C ILE A 197 15.26 18.25 12.84
N ILE A 198 16.08 17.46 13.50
CA ILE A 198 16.12 16.01 13.32
C ILE A 198 14.79 15.38 13.74
N SER A 199 14.19 15.80 14.85
CA SER A 199 12.90 15.29 15.31
C SER A 199 11.79 15.52 14.28
N VAL A 200 11.67 16.73 13.75
CA VAL A 200 10.68 17.07 12.71
C VAL A 200 10.96 16.31 11.41
N TYR A 201 12.24 16.19 11.03
CA TYR A 201 12.63 15.42 9.85
C TYR A 201 12.26 13.95 9.99
N MET A 202 12.54 13.33 11.14
CA MET A 202 12.26 11.94 11.41
C MET A 202 10.77 11.63 11.41
N ASP A 203 9.93 12.52 11.95
CA ASP A 203 8.47 12.37 11.89
C ASP A 203 7.96 12.28 10.45
N ARG A 204 8.52 13.10 9.55
CA ARG A 204 8.13 13.11 8.14
C ARG A 204 8.76 11.98 7.32
N ALA A 205 9.96 11.55 7.69
CA ALA A 205 10.74 10.59 6.92
C ALA A 205 10.54 9.14 7.36
N GLN A 206 9.82 8.86 8.48
CA GLN A 206 9.74 7.53 9.07
C GLN A 206 9.30 6.44 8.09
N GLU A 207 8.29 6.69 7.27
CA GLU A 207 7.80 5.71 6.28
C GLU A 207 8.85 5.43 5.20
N ASN A 208 9.44 6.49 4.64
CA ASN A 208 10.45 6.35 3.59
C ASN A 208 11.73 5.67 4.11
N LEU A 209 12.10 5.94 5.35
CA LEU A 209 13.23 5.27 6.00
C LEU A 209 12.95 3.78 6.17
N LEU A 210 11.79 3.39 6.68
CA LEU A 210 11.42 1.98 6.84
C LEU A 210 11.43 1.26 5.49
N ARG A 211 10.82 1.84 4.45
CA ARG A 211 10.81 1.27 3.09
C ARG A 211 12.23 1.10 2.55
N SER A 212 13.02 2.16 2.58
CA SER A 212 14.39 2.16 2.05
C SER A 212 15.24 1.10 2.73
N PHE A 213 15.18 0.98 4.06
CA PHE A 213 15.98 0.01 4.78
C PHE A 213 15.49 -1.43 4.58
N THR A 214 14.18 -1.63 4.43
CA THR A 214 13.64 -2.95 4.12
C THR A 214 14.06 -3.41 2.73
N MET A 215 14.05 -2.51 1.74
CA MET A 215 14.54 -2.80 0.39
C MET A 215 16.06 -3.00 0.34
N TYR A 216 16.83 -2.23 1.13
CA TYR A 216 18.28 -2.39 1.22
C TYR A 216 18.71 -3.76 1.77
N ALA A 217 17.84 -4.45 2.51
CA ALA A 217 18.04 -5.81 2.99
C ALA A 217 17.75 -6.91 1.93
N ASP A 218 17.90 -6.60 0.63
CA ASP A 218 17.63 -7.51 -0.51
C ASP A 218 16.19 -8.06 -0.55
N LYS A 219 15.25 -7.28 -0.06
CA LYS A 219 13.83 -7.59 -0.13
C LYS A 219 13.14 -6.70 -1.14
N PHE A 220 12.20 -7.28 -1.86
CA PHE A 220 11.36 -6.52 -2.78
C PHE A 220 9.93 -6.43 -2.23
N HIS A 221 9.28 -5.35 -2.54
CA HIS A 221 7.87 -5.18 -2.21
C HIS A 221 7.06 -6.22 -2.97
N TYR A 222 6.35 -7.09 -2.25
CA TYR A 222 5.61 -8.23 -2.81
C TYR A 222 4.14 -7.88 -3.02
N MET A 223 3.46 -7.37 -2.00
CA MET A 223 2.06 -6.94 -2.06
C MET A 223 1.72 -6.01 -0.91
N THR A 224 0.63 -5.27 -1.06
CA THR A 224 0.01 -4.49 0.02
C THR A 224 -1.32 -5.14 0.39
N ILE A 225 -1.61 -5.26 1.67
CA ILE A 225 -2.85 -5.85 2.19
C ILE A 225 -3.40 -4.92 3.26
N ALA A 226 -4.67 -4.54 3.14
CA ALA A 226 -5.40 -3.89 4.21
C ALA A 226 -5.98 -4.94 5.17
N ALA A 227 -5.70 -4.81 6.44
CA ALA A 227 -6.20 -5.71 7.47
C ALA A 227 -6.29 -5.00 8.83
N SER A 228 -6.93 -5.61 9.80
CA SER A 228 -7.00 -5.10 11.16
C SER A 228 -5.75 -5.40 11.99
N ASN A 229 -4.98 -6.43 11.62
CA ASN A 229 -3.77 -6.84 12.34
C ASN A 229 -2.82 -7.66 11.44
N GLU A 230 -1.57 -7.84 11.89
CA GLU A 230 -0.53 -8.58 11.17
C GLU A 230 -0.83 -10.08 11.03
N ILE A 231 -1.65 -10.66 11.90
CA ILE A 231 -1.99 -12.09 11.88
C ILE A 231 -2.88 -12.39 10.68
N ASP A 232 -3.85 -11.50 10.41
CA ASP A 232 -4.74 -11.62 9.26
C ASP A 232 -3.94 -11.51 7.95
N VAL A 233 -3.01 -10.54 7.89
CA VAL A 233 -2.08 -10.40 6.75
C VAL A 233 -1.29 -11.68 6.52
N ALA A 234 -0.74 -12.27 7.59
CA ALA A 234 0.03 -13.50 7.48
C ALA A 234 -0.81 -14.70 7.02
N THR A 235 -2.07 -14.74 7.41
CA THR A 235 -3.01 -15.77 6.97
C THR A 235 -3.29 -15.64 5.48
N ILE A 236 -3.58 -14.42 5.00
CA ILE A 236 -3.77 -14.13 3.57
C ILE A 236 -2.52 -14.51 2.77
N LEU A 237 -1.32 -14.12 3.23
CA LEU A 237 -0.06 -14.44 2.57
C LEU A 237 0.19 -15.95 2.42
N LYS A 238 -0.15 -16.73 3.44
CA LYS A 238 -0.03 -18.20 3.38
C LYS A 238 -1.04 -18.82 2.43
N ASN A 239 -2.23 -18.23 2.31
CA ASN A 239 -3.24 -18.70 1.38
C ASN A 239 -2.84 -18.38 -0.07
N VAL A 240 -2.21 -17.21 -0.34
CA VAL A 240 -1.70 -16.84 -1.67
C VAL A 240 -0.54 -17.72 -2.11
N ASP A 241 0.44 -17.96 -1.24
CA ASP A 241 1.55 -18.91 -1.49
C ASP A 241 1.93 -19.62 -0.18
N PRO A 242 1.54 -20.91 -0.01
CA PRO A 242 1.84 -21.69 1.19
C PRO A 242 3.34 -21.84 1.50
N ARG A 243 4.21 -21.57 0.52
CA ARG A 243 5.66 -21.64 0.67
C ARG A 243 6.26 -20.36 1.27
N ASN A 244 5.46 -19.31 1.47
CA ASN A 244 5.90 -18.09 2.12
C ASN A 244 6.19 -18.35 3.62
N LYS A 245 7.36 -17.89 4.06
CA LYS A 245 7.78 -17.95 5.47
C LYS A 245 7.56 -16.58 6.08
N VAL A 246 6.47 -16.42 6.83
CA VAL A 246 6.18 -15.15 7.50
C VAL A 246 6.99 -15.06 8.76
N ARG A 247 7.79 -14.00 8.90
CA ARG A 247 8.58 -13.72 10.08
C ARG A 247 7.74 -12.86 11.04
N PHE A 248 7.14 -13.51 12.03
CA PHE A 248 6.51 -12.78 13.13
C PHE A 248 7.57 -12.23 14.06
N GLU A 249 7.56 -10.95 14.37
CA GLU A 249 8.09 -10.49 15.64
C GLU A 249 7.23 -11.15 16.72
N LYS A 250 7.84 -11.99 17.55
CA LYS A 250 7.12 -12.60 18.68
C LYS A 250 6.40 -11.49 19.43
N PRO A 251 5.06 -11.56 19.61
CA PRO A 251 4.38 -10.61 20.46
C PRO A 251 5.09 -10.64 21.82
N GLN A 252 5.54 -9.47 22.27
CA GLN A 252 6.11 -9.37 23.60
C GLN A 252 5.04 -9.87 24.55
N SER A 253 5.29 -11.02 25.15
CA SER A 253 4.47 -11.60 26.20
C SER A 253 4.23 -10.50 27.23
N LYS A 254 3.00 -9.96 27.29
CA LYS A 254 2.60 -9.11 28.41
C LYS A 254 2.76 -9.98 29.64
N LYS A 255 3.88 -9.80 30.35
CA LYS A 255 4.00 -10.31 31.72
C LYS A 255 2.85 -9.70 32.51
N LYS A 256 1.92 -10.55 32.95
CA LYS A 256 0.92 -10.23 33.97
C LYS A 256 1.65 -9.91 35.28
#